data_710b35f9a1e058ae9505ef0498298944
#
_entry.id   710b35f9a1e058ae9505ef0498298944
#
_cell.length_a   1.000
_cell.length_b   1.000
_cell.length_c   1.000
_cell.angle_alpha   90.00
_cell.angle_beta   90.00
_cell.angle_gamma   90.00
#
_symmetry.space_group_name_H-M   'P 1'
#
loop_
_entity.id
_entity.type
_entity.pdbx_description
1 polymer ?
#
loop_
_entity_poly.entity_id
_entity_poly.type
_entity_poly.pdbx_seq_one_letter_code
_entity_poly.pdbx_strand_id
1 'polypeptide(L)'
;IDEGHRVKVLTCTGGERGDILNPSMEPVEDIVPVRKKEMARAADILGVEHEWLGYVDSGLPEGDPPPPLPEGCFALEDTDEVTQCVVRVIRDFRPHVIITYDENGGYPHPDHIKVHAVSMRAWDAATDPDYHPELGEPWEVKKLYYTHGFIRQRFELLTDAMLHRGVELPGSVLQFVDLTKKFPDLMNRVTTRVNVGQWFERRDDALRAHATQVDPQGQFFIGDPEFQREIWPTEEFELAESRVHSEVPEDDLFAGLDGDHNES
;
A
#
# COMPACT_ATOMS: atom_id res chain seq x y z
N ILE A 1 2.54 5.99 -14.28
CA ILE A 1 3.62 5.60 -15.21
C ILE A 1 3.19 5.86 -16.65
N ASP A 2 2.09 5.28 -17.11
CA ASP A 2 1.63 5.40 -18.51
C ASP A 2 1.26 6.84 -18.88
N GLU A 3 0.97 7.69 -17.93
CA GLU A 3 0.72 9.13 -18.07
C GLU A 3 1.99 9.99 -17.93
N GLY A 4 3.15 9.36 -17.80
CA GLY A 4 4.45 10.04 -17.71
C GLY A 4 4.92 10.36 -16.29
N HIS A 5 4.17 10.01 -15.27
CA HIS A 5 4.59 10.22 -13.88
C HIS A 5 5.67 9.23 -13.45
N ARG A 6 6.64 9.69 -12.67
CA ARG A 6 7.56 8.83 -11.96
C ARG A 6 6.90 8.31 -10.69
N VAL A 7 7.08 7.04 -10.38
CA VAL A 7 6.56 6.41 -9.16
C VAL A 7 7.70 5.68 -8.46
N LYS A 8 7.83 5.88 -7.15
CA LYS A 8 8.78 5.15 -6.30
C LYS A 8 8.01 4.44 -5.19
N VAL A 9 8.27 3.15 -5.02
CA VAL A 9 7.80 2.36 -3.88
C VAL A 9 8.92 2.30 -2.85
N LEU A 10 8.63 2.70 -1.61
CA LEU A 10 9.54 2.64 -0.48
C LEU A 10 9.08 1.53 0.46
N THR A 11 9.89 0.47 0.59
CA THR A 11 9.58 -0.67 1.44
C THR A 11 10.46 -0.67 2.68
N CYS A 12 9.85 -0.70 3.86
CA CYS A 12 10.57 -0.57 5.11
C CYS A 12 11.28 -1.85 5.54
N THR A 13 10.63 -3.02 5.36
CA THR A 13 11.11 -4.31 5.89
C THR A 13 11.16 -5.40 4.83
N GLY A 14 11.99 -6.42 5.05
CA GLY A 14 12.11 -7.56 4.13
C GLY A 14 11.05 -8.65 4.32
N GLY A 15 10.17 -8.50 5.31
CA GLY A 15 9.15 -9.51 5.66
C GLY A 15 9.75 -10.77 6.28
N GLU A 16 10.78 -10.62 7.11
CA GLU A 16 11.58 -11.70 7.71
C GLU A 16 10.74 -12.67 8.54
N ARG A 17 9.67 -12.17 9.15
CA ARG A 17 8.78 -12.93 10.04
C ARG A 17 7.44 -13.29 9.43
N GLY A 18 7.25 -12.98 8.14
CA GLY A 18 6.00 -13.29 7.46
C GLY A 18 5.96 -14.71 6.92
N ASP A 19 4.81 -15.36 7.07
CA ASP A 19 4.56 -16.70 6.55
C ASP A 19 4.51 -16.76 5.02
N ILE A 20 4.67 -17.97 4.48
CA ILE A 20 4.36 -18.26 3.08
C ILE A 20 2.85 -18.51 2.99
N LEU A 21 2.12 -17.60 2.36
CA LEU A 21 0.67 -17.66 2.23
C LEU A 21 0.20 -18.45 1.00
N ASN A 22 1.11 -18.75 0.07
CA ASN A 22 0.81 -19.57 -1.10
C ASN A 22 0.93 -21.06 -0.77
N PRO A 23 -0.19 -21.80 -0.72
CA PRO A 23 -0.19 -23.22 -0.34
C PRO A 23 0.53 -24.13 -1.34
N SER A 24 0.84 -23.62 -2.54
CA SER A 24 1.55 -24.38 -3.58
C SER A 24 3.08 -24.22 -3.50
N MET A 25 3.58 -23.41 -2.56
CA MET A 25 5.02 -23.23 -2.38
C MET A 25 5.57 -24.09 -1.26
N GLU A 26 6.75 -24.62 -1.48
CA GLU A 26 7.51 -25.30 -0.43
C GLU A 26 8.13 -24.27 0.54
N PRO A 27 8.31 -24.65 1.81
CA PRO A 27 9.03 -23.81 2.77
C PRO A 27 10.43 -23.46 2.28
N VAL A 28 10.87 -22.22 2.52
CA VAL A 28 12.23 -21.74 2.21
C VAL A 28 12.99 -21.46 3.50
N GLU A 29 14.29 -21.70 3.50
CA GLU A 29 15.15 -21.52 4.68
C GLU A 29 15.32 -20.02 5.02
N ASP A 30 15.49 -19.18 3.99
CA ASP A 30 15.58 -17.72 4.12
C ASP A 30 14.64 -17.06 3.12
N ILE A 31 13.61 -16.42 3.65
CA ILE A 31 12.54 -15.81 2.84
C ILE A 31 12.95 -14.45 2.25
N VAL A 32 13.89 -13.74 2.88
CA VAL A 32 14.25 -12.36 2.48
C VAL A 32 14.82 -12.27 1.07
N PRO A 33 15.81 -13.12 0.66
CA PRO A 33 16.28 -13.11 -0.72
C PRO A 33 15.21 -13.45 -1.75
N VAL A 34 14.23 -14.29 -1.38
CA VAL A 34 13.09 -14.62 -2.25
C VAL A 34 12.21 -13.40 -2.41
N ARG A 35 11.77 -12.77 -1.32
CA ARG A 35 10.91 -11.57 -1.33
C ARG A 35 11.57 -10.37 -2.03
N LYS A 36 12.88 -10.21 -1.89
CA LYS A 36 13.62 -9.19 -2.65
C LYS A 36 13.54 -9.39 -4.16
N LYS A 37 13.61 -10.65 -4.64
CA LYS A 37 13.43 -10.97 -6.06
C LYS A 37 11.98 -10.79 -6.51
N GLU A 38 11.03 -11.17 -5.68
CA GLU A 38 9.60 -10.96 -5.93
C GLU A 38 9.28 -9.49 -6.08
N MET A 39 9.74 -8.65 -5.15
CA MET A 39 9.54 -7.20 -5.21
C MET A 39 10.20 -6.58 -6.44
N ALA A 40 11.44 -6.97 -6.76
CA ALA A 40 12.13 -6.49 -7.97
C ALA A 40 11.32 -6.82 -9.23
N ARG A 41 10.80 -8.05 -9.33
CA ARG A 41 9.95 -8.45 -10.45
C ARG A 41 8.62 -7.67 -10.49
N ALA A 42 7.98 -7.45 -9.35
CA ALA A 42 6.75 -6.65 -9.27
C ALA A 42 7.01 -5.20 -9.70
N ALA A 43 8.12 -4.60 -9.25
CA ALA A 43 8.54 -3.26 -9.65
C ALA A 43 8.80 -3.15 -11.16
N ASP A 44 9.45 -4.15 -11.76
CA ASP A 44 9.68 -4.21 -13.22
C ASP A 44 8.34 -4.29 -13.99
N ILE A 45 7.38 -5.12 -13.53
CA ILE A 45 6.05 -5.25 -14.15
C ILE A 45 5.29 -3.92 -14.09
N LEU A 46 5.34 -3.23 -12.95
CA LEU A 46 4.67 -1.94 -12.75
C LEU A 46 5.42 -0.78 -13.42
N GLY A 47 6.72 -0.93 -13.68
CA GLY A 47 7.59 0.14 -14.21
C GLY A 47 7.95 1.19 -13.16
N VAL A 48 7.98 0.84 -11.87
CA VAL A 48 8.23 1.75 -10.76
C VAL A 48 9.67 1.66 -10.27
N GLU A 49 10.18 2.77 -9.71
CA GLU A 49 11.41 2.73 -8.91
C GLU A 49 11.11 2.08 -7.56
N HIS A 50 12.09 1.37 -7.00
CA HIS A 50 11.93 0.72 -5.71
C HIS A 50 13.17 0.92 -4.83
N GLU A 51 12.93 1.17 -3.53
CA GLU A 51 13.98 1.32 -2.52
C GLU A 51 13.62 0.57 -1.23
N TRP A 52 14.61 -0.13 -0.64
CA TRP A 52 14.48 -0.76 0.67
C TRP A 52 15.10 0.12 1.74
N LEU A 53 14.38 0.35 2.85
CA LEU A 53 14.95 1.00 4.04
C LEU A 53 15.82 0.02 4.86
N GLY A 54 15.52 -1.28 4.82
CA GLY A 54 16.37 -2.32 5.40
C GLY A 54 16.11 -2.59 6.89
N TYR A 55 14.98 -2.16 7.43
CA TYR A 55 14.55 -2.53 8.78
C TYR A 55 14.07 -3.98 8.83
N VAL A 56 14.05 -4.54 10.04
CA VAL A 56 13.61 -5.91 10.29
C VAL A 56 12.11 -5.93 10.58
N ASP A 57 11.37 -6.81 9.92
CA ASP A 57 9.92 -7.00 10.08
C ASP A 57 9.56 -7.29 11.54
N SER A 58 8.48 -6.69 12.02
CA SER A 58 7.95 -6.88 13.38
C SER A 58 7.16 -8.16 13.55
N GLY A 59 6.68 -8.75 12.45
CA GLY A 59 5.68 -9.80 12.45
C GLY A 59 4.30 -9.29 12.89
N LEU A 60 3.32 -10.16 12.79
CA LEU A 60 1.96 -9.92 13.29
C LEU A 60 1.74 -10.76 14.54
N PRO A 61 1.84 -10.19 15.77
CA PRO A 61 1.68 -10.95 17.00
C PRO A 61 0.23 -11.40 17.16
N GLU A 62 0.04 -12.70 17.42
CA GLU A 62 -1.25 -13.32 17.66
C GLU A 62 -1.45 -13.61 19.14
N GLY A 63 -2.69 -13.51 19.62
CA GLY A 63 -3.09 -13.84 21.00
C GLY A 63 -3.84 -12.71 21.69
N ASP A 64 -4.39 -13.00 22.86
CA ASP A 64 -5.08 -12.03 23.73
C ASP A 64 -4.65 -12.25 25.19
N PRO A 65 -3.78 -11.39 25.76
CA PRO A 65 -3.09 -10.28 25.08
C PRO A 65 -2.03 -10.77 24.09
N PRO A 66 -1.69 -9.98 23.05
CA PRO A 66 -0.63 -10.35 22.12
C PRO A 66 0.74 -10.36 22.84
N PRO A 67 1.68 -11.22 22.40
CA PRO A 67 3.04 -11.21 22.92
C PRO A 67 3.75 -9.89 22.59
N PRO A 68 4.80 -9.52 23.37
CA PRO A 68 5.60 -8.35 23.06
C PRO A 68 6.29 -8.50 21.70
N LEU A 69 6.47 -7.37 21.00
CA LEU A 69 7.19 -7.33 19.72
C LEU A 69 8.67 -7.72 19.94
N PRO A 70 9.28 -8.36 18.93
CA PRO A 70 10.70 -8.71 18.95
C PRO A 70 11.60 -7.47 19.07
N GLU A 71 12.66 -7.56 19.86
CA GLU A 71 13.66 -6.50 19.98
C GLU A 71 14.32 -6.23 18.60
N GLY A 72 14.57 -4.94 18.30
CA GLY A 72 15.19 -4.50 17.04
C GLY A 72 14.28 -4.61 15.81
N CYS A 73 12.97 -4.83 15.98
CA CYS A 73 12.04 -4.80 14.88
C CYS A 73 11.60 -3.36 14.52
N PHE A 74 11.14 -3.17 13.31
CA PHE A 74 10.80 -1.86 12.73
C PHE A 74 9.80 -1.06 13.56
N ALA A 75 8.77 -1.69 14.09
CA ALA A 75 7.76 -1.00 14.89
C ALA A 75 8.34 -0.40 16.20
N LEU A 76 9.45 -0.94 16.72
CA LEU A 76 10.12 -0.47 17.93
C LEU A 76 11.25 0.53 17.66
N GLU A 77 11.66 0.73 16.39
CA GLU A 77 12.68 1.70 16.04
C GLU A 77 12.28 3.13 16.43
N ASP A 78 13.26 3.98 16.69
CA ASP A 78 12.97 5.39 16.98
C ASP A 78 12.26 6.05 15.80
N THR A 79 11.14 6.70 16.09
CA THR A 79 10.29 7.29 15.05
C THR A 79 11.00 8.43 14.34
N ASP A 80 11.85 9.18 15.01
CA ASP A 80 12.58 10.29 14.42
C ASP A 80 13.67 9.79 13.47
N GLU A 81 14.42 8.75 13.87
CA GLU A 81 15.44 8.13 13.00
C GLU A 81 14.83 7.55 11.72
N VAL A 82 13.68 6.87 11.83
CA VAL A 82 12.96 6.38 10.64
C VAL A 82 12.42 7.52 9.80
N THR A 83 11.90 8.59 10.43
CA THR A 83 11.41 9.79 9.73
C THR A 83 12.54 10.43 8.90
N GLN A 84 13.76 10.52 9.44
CA GLN A 84 14.91 11.04 8.70
C GLN A 84 15.19 10.24 7.42
N CYS A 85 15.09 8.89 7.49
CA CYS A 85 15.23 8.04 6.30
C CYS A 85 14.16 8.36 5.24
N VAL A 86 12.90 8.54 5.65
CA VAL A 86 11.80 8.87 4.74
C VAL A 86 11.96 10.28 4.18
N VAL A 87 12.33 11.28 5.00
CA VAL A 87 12.60 12.67 4.56
C VAL A 87 13.71 12.71 3.52
N ARG A 88 14.81 11.96 3.71
CA ARG A 88 15.87 11.84 2.71
C ARG A 88 15.32 11.39 1.35
N VAL A 89 14.48 10.35 1.36
CA VAL A 89 13.85 9.84 0.12
C VAL A 89 12.91 10.86 -0.49
N ILE A 90 12.10 11.57 0.31
CA ILE A 90 11.19 12.61 -0.17
C ILE A 90 12.00 13.76 -0.82
N ARG A 91 13.05 14.25 -0.18
CA ARG A 91 13.88 15.35 -0.69
C ARG A 91 14.67 14.98 -1.95
N ASP A 92 15.09 13.71 -2.07
CA ASP A 92 15.78 13.20 -3.25
C ASP A 92 14.81 12.97 -4.43
N PHE A 93 13.70 12.27 -4.18
CA PHE A 93 12.74 11.90 -5.23
C PHE A 93 11.80 13.03 -5.61
N ARG A 94 11.50 13.94 -4.68
CA ARG A 94 10.62 15.12 -4.84
C ARG A 94 9.20 14.77 -5.29
N PRO A 95 8.46 13.91 -4.58
CA PRO A 95 7.11 13.52 -4.96
C PRO A 95 6.11 14.67 -4.75
N HIS A 96 5.17 14.84 -5.67
CA HIS A 96 4.03 15.74 -5.46
C HIS A 96 2.94 15.08 -4.61
N VAL A 97 2.83 13.75 -4.70
CA VAL A 97 1.82 12.94 -4.01
C VAL A 97 2.51 11.81 -3.23
N ILE A 98 2.09 11.60 -1.99
CA ILE A 98 2.43 10.43 -1.18
C ILE A 98 1.17 9.61 -0.96
N ILE A 99 1.31 8.28 -1.07
CA ILE A 99 0.29 7.30 -0.68
C ILE A 99 0.86 6.49 0.48
N THR A 100 0.12 6.37 1.58
CA THR A 100 0.52 5.64 2.77
C THR A 100 -0.69 4.91 3.39
N TYR A 101 -0.49 4.25 4.53
CA TYR A 101 -1.57 3.66 5.31
C TYR A 101 -2.28 4.71 6.18
N ASP A 102 -3.53 4.41 6.57
CA ASP A 102 -4.22 5.16 7.62
C ASP A 102 -3.63 4.84 9.02
N GLU A 103 -4.17 5.49 10.06
CA GLU A 103 -3.76 5.31 11.44
C GLU A 103 -3.92 3.88 11.99
N ASN A 104 -4.73 3.06 11.31
CA ASN A 104 -4.93 1.65 11.64
C ASN A 104 -4.04 0.71 10.81
N GLY A 105 -3.23 1.25 9.90
CA GLY A 105 -2.33 0.49 9.03
C GLY A 105 -3.04 -0.28 7.91
N GLY A 106 -4.30 0.06 7.57
CA GLY A 106 -5.15 -0.71 6.66
C GLY A 106 -5.68 -2.01 7.29
N TYR A 107 -4.84 -2.70 8.04
CA TYR A 107 -5.13 -3.70 9.08
C TYR A 107 -4.06 -3.56 10.17
N PRO A 108 -4.31 -4.02 11.41
CA PRO A 108 -3.49 -3.63 12.58
C PRO A 108 -2.12 -4.33 12.64
N HIS A 109 -1.35 -4.28 11.55
CA HIS A 109 0.03 -4.72 11.54
C HIS A 109 0.92 -3.64 12.17
N PRO A 110 1.80 -3.98 13.14
CA PRO A 110 2.65 -2.99 13.81
C PRO A 110 3.49 -2.15 12.85
N ASP A 111 4.04 -2.76 11.79
CA ASP A 111 4.84 -2.06 10.79
C ASP A 111 4.01 -1.08 9.96
N HIS A 112 2.76 -1.41 9.61
CA HIS A 112 1.88 -0.53 8.86
C HIS A 112 1.48 0.71 9.68
N ILE A 113 1.20 0.51 10.98
CA ILE A 113 0.93 1.61 11.91
C ILE A 113 2.17 2.50 12.05
N LYS A 114 3.36 1.90 12.11
CA LYS A 114 4.62 2.64 12.13
C LYS A 114 4.84 3.43 10.84
N VAL A 115 4.55 2.84 9.67
CA VAL A 115 4.63 3.53 8.37
C VAL A 115 3.72 4.74 8.35
N HIS A 116 2.46 4.62 8.83
CA HIS A 116 1.58 5.78 8.96
C HIS A 116 2.24 6.88 9.79
N ALA A 117 2.69 6.56 11.02
CA ALA A 117 3.26 7.54 11.94
C ALA A 117 4.47 8.27 11.36
N VAL A 118 5.38 7.56 10.68
CA VAL A 118 6.56 8.18 10.06
C VAL A 118 6.22 8.95 8.80
N SER A 119 5.23 8.52 8.01
CA SER A 119 4.78 9.23 6.81
C SER A 119 4.15 10.58 7.16
N MET A 120 3.28 10.61 8.18
CA MET A 120 2.67 11.86 8.66
C MET A 120 3.70 12.84 9.19
N ARG A 121 4.69 12.33 9.94
CA ARG A 121 5.79 13.17 10.44
C ARG A 121 6.69 13.67 9.31
N ALA A 122 6.99 12.83 8.33
CA ALA A 122 7.80 13.19 7.18
C ALA A 122 7.10 14.20 6.25
N TRP A 123 5.78 14.22 6.19
CA TRP A 123 4.97 15.21 5.48
C TRP A 123 5.34 16.64 5.87
N ASP A 124 5.45 16.92 7.17
CA ASP A 124 5.82 18.24 7.67
C ASP A 124 7.35 18.44 7.64
N ALA A 125 8.11 17.44 8.09
CA ALA A 125 9.56 17.53 8.24
C ALA A 125 10.30 17.72 6.91
N ALA A 126 9.79 17.16 5.80
CA ALA A 126 10.42 17.31 4.49
C ALA A 126 10.42 18.76 3.98
N THR A 127 9.45 19.57 4.40
CA THR A 127 9.29 21.00 4.02
C THR A 127 10.16 21.92 4.89
N ASP A 128 10.52 21.49 6.10
CA ASP A 128 11.22 22.31 7.09
C ASP A 128 12.73 22.41 6.73
N PRO A 129 13.26 23.60 6.41
CA PRO A 129 14.67 23.79 6.08
C PRO A 129 15.62 23.55 7.26
N ASP A 130 15.11 23.64 8.49
CA ASP A 130 15.89 23.43 9.70
C ASP A 130 15.91 21.97 10.17
N TYR A 131 15.01 21.14 9.63
CA TYR A 131 14.99 19.70 9.92
C TYR A 131 16.05 18.98 9.10
N HIS A 132 17.15 18.58 9.74
CA HIS A 132 18.22 17.78 9.14
C HIS A 132 18.63 18.28 7.73
N PRO A 133 19.23 19.48 7.61
CA PRO A 133 19.57 20.08 6.29
C PRO A 133 20.56 19.21 5.48
N GLU A 134 21.30 18.31 6.12
CA GLU A 134 22.18 17.34 5.46
C GLU A 134 21.43 16.26 4.65
N LEU A 135 20.11 16.11 4.86
CA LEU A 135 19.28 15.14 4.11
C LEU A 135 18.83 15.66 2.74
N GLY A 136 19.25 16.86 2.35
CA GLY A 136 18.92 17.46 1.06
C GLY A 136 18.05 18.72 1.19
N GLU A 137 17.84 19.38 0.03
CA GLU A 137 17.01 20.59 -0.03
C GLU A 137 15.56 20.31 0.35
N PRO A 138 14.88 21.19 1.11
CA PRO A 138 13.49 21.02 1.47
C PRO A 138 12.59 20.77 0.27
N TRP A 139 11.61 19.92 0.45
CA TRP A 139 10.62 19.62 -0.58
C TRP A 139 9.21 19.62 0.00
N GLU A 140 8.32 20.37 -0.64
CA GLU A 140 6.92 20.43 -0.26
C GLU A 140 6.09 19.44 -1.08
N VAL A 141 5.72 18.33 -0.44
CA VAL A 141 4.72 17.39 -0.97
C VAL A 141 3.36 18.09 -1.00
N LYS A 142 2.61 17.95 -2.06
CA LYS A 142 1.34 18.67 -2.25
C LYS A 142 0.13 17.95 -1.70
N LYS A 143 0.10 16.61 -1.79
CA LYS A 143 -1.02 15.79 -1.32
C LYS A 143 -0.53 14.51 -0.67
N LEU A 144 -1.22 14.08 0.37
CA LEU A 144 -1.00 12.79 1.03
C LEU A 144 -2.34 12.05 1.12
N TYR A 145 -2.32 10.80 0.66
CA TYR A 145 -3.47 9.93 0.66
C TYR A 145 -3.27 8.69 1.52
N TYR A 146 -4.34 8.25 2.16
CA TYR A 146 -4.41 6.88 2.70
C TYR A 146 -5.00 5.95 1.64
N THR A 147 -4.38 4.79 1.46
CA THR A 147 -4.92 3.74 0.59
C THR A 147 -5.91 2.86 1.36
N HIS A 148 -7.05 2.55 0.75
CA HIS A 148 -8.09 1.68 1.31
C HIS A 148 -8.27 0.41 0.47
N GLY A 149 -7.29 -0.51 0.56
CA GLY A 149 -7.29 -1.77 -0.19
C GLY A 149 -8.37 -2.78 0.22
N PHE A 150 -8.89 -2.69 1.44
CA PHE A 150 -9.84 -3.65 2.02
C PHE A 150 -11.27 -3.08 2.13
N ILE A 151 -11.78 -2.51 1.04
CA ILE A 151 -13.18 -2.06 0.95
C ILE A 151 -14.12 -3.27 0.93
N ARG A 152 -14.86 -3.47 2.03
CA ARG A 152 -15.79 -4.59 2.20
C ARG A 152 -16.77 -4.72 1.04
N GLN A 153 -17.39 -3.62 0.62
CA GLN A 153 -18.39 -3.58 -0.43
C GLN A 153 -17.86 -4.11 -1.76
N ARG A 154 -16.59 -3.87 -2.09
CA ARG A 154 -15.93 -4.43 -3.27
C ARG A 154 -15.90 -5.96 -3.22
N PHE A 155 -15.46 -6.53 -2.11
CA PHE A 155 -15.38 -7.99 -1.96
C PHE A 155 -16.77 -8.64 -1.93
N GLU A 156 -17.74 -8.03 -1.26
CA GLU A 156 -19.12 -8.49 -1.26
C GLU A 156 -19.72 -8.51 -2.68
N LEU A 157 -19.61 -7.41 -3.43
CA LEU A 157 -20.14 -7.32 -4.79
C LEU A 157 -19.49 -8.31 -5.76
N LEU A 158 -18.15 -8.46 -5.71
CA LEU A 158 -17.44 -9.43 -6.55
C LEU A 158 -17.87 -10.86 -6.21
N THR A 159 -17.96 -11.19 -4.92
CA THR A 159 -18.35 -12.52 -4.45
C THR A 159 -19.80 -12.84 -4.86
N ASP A 160 -20.73 -11.93 -4.60
CA ASP A 160 -22.13 -12.10 -4.94
C ASP A 160 -22.35 -12.27 -6.44
N ALA A 161 -21.65 -11.46 -7.27
CA ALA A 161 -21.74 -11.56 -8.71
C ALA A 161 -21.19 -12.89 -9.25
N MET A 162 -20.11 -13.44 -8.66
CA MET A 162 -19.58 -14.76 -9.01
C MET A 162 -20.56 -15.86 -8.64
N LEU A 163 -21.12 -15.83 -7.43
CA LEU A 163 -22.11 -16.81 -6.96
C LEU A 163 -23.38 -16.77 -7.83
N HIS A 164 -23.87 -15.60 -8.24
CA HIS A 164 -24.99 -15.46 -9.16
C HIS A 164 -24.71 -16.05 -10.56
N ARG A 165 -23.46 -16.08 -10.99
CA ARG A 165 -23.02 -16.75 -12.23
C ARG A 165 -22.83 -18.27 -12.05
N GLY A 166 -23.11 -18.82 -10.85
CA GLY A 166 -22.99 -20.23 -10.54
C GLY A 166 -21.54 -20.72 -10.35
N VAL A 167 -20.60 -19.80 -10.08
CA VAL A 167 -19.20 -20.12 -9.80
C VAL A 167 -19.04 -20.45 -8.33
N GLU A 168 -18.47 -21.61 -8.02
CA GLU A 168 -18.06 -21.94 -6.64
C GLU A 168 -16.78 -21.18 -6.30
N LEU A 169 -16.79 -20.51 -5.14
CA LEU A 169 -15.62 -19.81 -4.61
C LEU A 169 -14.91 -20.66 -3.53
N PRO A 170 -13.58 -20.57 -3.44
CA PRO A 170 -12.84 -21.20 -2.34
C PRO A 170 -13.37 -20.77 -0.97
N GLY A 171 -13.39 -21.71 -0.02
CA GLY A 171 -13.86 -21.41 1.35
C GLY A 171 -13.02 -20.31 2.04
N SER A 172 -11.74 -20.19 1.71
CA SER A 172 -10.85 -19.11 2.18
C SER A 172 -11.33 -17.74 1.74
N VAL A 173 -11.81 -17.60 0.50
CA VAL A 173 -12.37 -16.34 -0.02
C VAL A 173 -13.64 -15.95 0.75
N LEU A 174 -14.55 -16.91 0.97
CA LEU A 174 -15.78 -16.66 1.73
C LEU A 174 -15.48 -16.28 3.19
N GLN A 175 -14.52 -16.95 3.82
CA GLN A 175 -14.07 -16.61 5.17
C GLN A 175 -13.45 -15.21 5.23
N PHE A 176 -12.67 -14.83 4.23
CA PHE A 176 -12.10 -13.49 4.15
C PHE A 176 -13.20 -12.42 4.03
N VAL A 177 -14.19 -12.61 3.16
CA VAL A 177 -15.35 -11.69 3.03
C VAL A 177 -16.10 -11.57 4.36
N ASP A 178 -16.33 -12.68 5.07
CA ASP A 178 -16.94 -12.63 6.40
C ASP A 178 -16.07 -11.91 7.44
N LEU A 179 -14.75 -12.04 7.33
CA LEU A 179 -13.81 -11.32 8.19
C LEU A 179 -13.90 -9.80 7.96
N THR A 180 -14.03 -9.34 6.71
CA THR A 180 -14.14 -7.91 6.41
C THR A 180 -15.35 -7.23 7.06
N LYS A 181 -16.40 -7.99 7.38
CA LYS A 181 -17.59 -7.48 8.09
C LYS A 181 -17.31 -7.05 9.55
N LYS A 182 -16.19 -7.50 10.11
CA LYS A 182 -15.75 -7.15 11.48
C LYS A 182 -14.95 -5.84 11.52
N PHE A 183 -14.49 -5.35 10.36
CA PHE A 183 -13.75 -4.09 10.26
C PHE A 183 -14.70 -2.90 10.10
N PRO A 184 -14.26 -1.68 10.45
CA PRO A 184 -15.02 -0.46 10.18
C PRO A 184 -15.38 -0.33 8.69
N ASP A 185 -16.49 0.33 8.41
CA ASP A 185 -16.85 0.68 7.04
C ASP A 185 -15.99 1.85 6.55
N LEU A 186 -15.01 1.54 5.69
CA LEU A 186 -14.07 2.53 5.15
C LEU A 186 -14.67 3.37 4.02
N MET A 187 -15.80 2.98 3.42
CA MET A 187 -16.43 3.78 2.35
C MET A 187 -16.80 5.20 2.77
N ASN A 188 -17.10 5.40 4.07
CA ASN A 188 -17.40 6.73 4.60
C ASN A 188 -16.17 7.67 4.65
N ARG A 189 -14.97 7.12 4.50
CA ARG A 189 -13.71 7.87 4.50
C ARG A 189 -13.18 8.13 3.08
N VAL A 190 -13.68 7.38 2.10
CA VAL A 190 -13.25 7.50 0.70
C VAL A 190 -13.61 8.88 0.15
N THR A 191 -12.59 9.62 -0.24
CA THR A 191 -12.71 10.92 -0.91
C THR A 191 -12.34 10.87 -2.38
N THR A 192 -11.59 9.83 -2.79
CA THR A 192 -11.00 9.74 -4.12
C THR A 192 -11.14 8.31 -4.64
N ARG A 193 -11.64 8.18 -5.87
CA ARG A 193 -11.83 6.88 -6.53
C ARG A 193 -11.23 6.93 -7.93
N VAL A 194 -10.08 6.33 -8.10
CA VAL A 194 -9.35 6.33 -9.36
C VAL A 194 -9.73 5.12 -10.20
N ASN A 195 -10.16 5.35 -11.44
CA ASN A 195 -10.44 4.25 -12.37
C ASN A 195 -9.12 3.65 -12.89
N VAL A 196 -8.80 2.46 -12.40
CA VAL A 196 -7.59 1.71 -12.75
C VAL A 196 -7.89 0.40 -13.50
N GLY A 197 -9.14 0.20 -13.89
CA GLY A 197 -9.60 -1.05 -14.49
C GLY A 197 -8.79 -1.50 -15.71
N GLN A 198 -8.31 -0.56 -16.53
CA GLN A 198 -7.50 -0.87 -17.72
C GLN A 198 -6.12 -1.49 -17.40
N TRP A 199 -5.66 -1.41 -16.14
CA TRP A 199 -4.37 -1.94 -15.69
C TRP A 199 -4.49 -3.16 -14.79
N PHE A 200 -5.69 -3.76 -14.65
CA PHE A 200 -5.91 -4.91 -13.76
C PHE A 200 -5.06 -6.12 -14.14
N GLU A 201 -4.79 -6.38 -15.41
CA GLU A 201 -3.88 -7.43 -15.83
C GLU A 201 -2.45 -7.19 -15.29
N ARG A 202 -1.96 -5.95 -15.39
CA ARG A 202 -0.63 -5.56 -14.87
C ARG A 202 -0.59 -5.63 -13.35
N ARG A 203 -1.66 -5.18 -12.66
CA ARG A 203 -1.81 -5.32 -11.21
C ARG A 203 -1.75 -6.78 -10.77
N ASP A 204 -2.50 -7.64 -11.43
CA ASP A 204 -2.56 -9.05 -11.10
C ASP A 204 -1.22 -9.75 -11.35
N ASP A 205 -0.51 -9.39 -12.41
CA ASP A 205 0.83 -9.92 -12.69
C ASP A 205 1.85 -9.47 -11.64
N ALA A 206 1.77 -8.22 -11.18
CA ALA A 206 2.59 -7.72 -10.09
C ALA A 206 2.27 -8.42 -8.75
N LEU A 207 0.99 -8.66 -8.46
CA LEU A 207 0.58 -9.44 -7.30
C LEU A 207 1.09 -10.89 -7.37
N ARG A 208 0.98 -11.56 -8.51
CA ARG A 208 1.51 -12.92 -8.72
C ARG A 208 3.03 -12.99 -8.60
N ALA A 209 3.74 -11.88 -8.84
CA ALA A 209 5.18 -11.82 -8.62
C ALA A 209 5.55 -11.97 -7.14
N HIS A 210 4.65 -11.60 -6.22
CA HIS A 210 4.79 -11.82 -4.77
C HIS A 210 4.35 -13.24 -4.37
N ALA A 211 4.91 -14.25 -5.02
CA ALA A 211 4.48 -15.64 -4.94
C ALA A 211 4.47 -16.22 -3.51
N THR A 212 5.35 -15.77 -2.62
CA THR A 212 5.34 -16.18 -1.21
C THR A 212 4.18 -15.60 -0.41
N GLN A 213 3.62 -14.48 -0.83
CA GLN A 213 2.66 -13.68 -0.04
C GLN A 213 1.23 -13.75 -0.58
N VAL A 214 1.05 -14.30 -1.76
CA VAL A 214 -0.24 -14.28 -2.45
C VAL A 214 -0.66 -15.69 -2.86
N ASP A 215 -1.81 -16.13 -2.33
CA ASP A 215 -2.48 -17.32 -2.85
C ASP A 215 -3.08 -17.01 -4.23
N PRO A 216 -2.66 -17.71 -5.30
CA PRO A 216 -3.18 -17.46 -6.65
C PRO A 216 -4.68 -17.76 -6.82
N GLN A 217 -5.31 -18.40 -5.83
CA GLN A 217 -6.75 -18.65 -5.77
C GLN A 217 -7.43 -17.85 -4.64
N GLY A 218 -6.71 -16.93 -4.03
CA GLY A 218 -7.17 -16.14 -2.89
C GLY A 218 -8.03 -14.92 -3.27
N GLN A 219 -8.33 -14.14 -2.25
CA GLN A 219 -9.26 -13.00 -2.30
C GLN A 219 -8.87 -11.88 -3.28
N PHE A 220 -7.62 -11.79 -3.70
CA PHE A 220 -7.18 -10.79 -4.67
C PHE A 220 -7.55 -11.13 -6.12
N PHE A 221 -7.91 -12.39 -6.38
CA PHE A 221 -8.22 -12.91 -7.72
C PHE A 221 -9.66 -13.41 -7.84
N ILE A 222 -10.62 -12.73 -7.21
CA ILE A 222 -12.06 -13.03 -7.35
C ILE A 222 -12.51 -12.63 -8.74
N GLY A 223 -12.66 -13.62 -9.61
CA GLY A 223 -12.90 -13.41 -11.04
C GLY A 223 -11.65 -12.97 -11.81
N ASP A 224 -11.77 -12.95 -13.12
CA ASP A 224 -10.71 -12.44 -13.99
C ASP A 224 -10.70 -10.89 -14.05
N PRO A 225 -9.67 -10.26 -14.61
CA PRO A 225 -9.59 -8.80 -14.72
C PRO A 225 -10.76 -8.15 -15.46
N GLU A 226 -11.33 -8.81 -16.48
CA GLU A 226 -12.49 -8.28 -17.21
C GLU A 226 -13.74 -8.24 -16.31
N PHE A 227 -13.98 -9.31 -15.57
CA PHE A 227 -15.06 -9.38 -14.60
C PHE A 227 -14.90 -8.33 -13.49
N GLN A 228 -13.70 -8.20 -12.92
CA GLN A 228 -13.46 -7.20 -11.88
C GLN A 228 -13.66 -5.77 -12.40
N ARG A 229 -13.24 -5.49 -13.63
CA ARG A 229 -13.42 -4.19 -14.31
C ARG A 229 -14.89 -3.85 -14.52
N GLU A 230 -15.73 -4.85 -14.84
CA GLU A 230 -17.17 -4.66 -14.97
C GLU A 230 -17.83 -4.28 -13.64
N ILE A 231 -17.43 -4.92 -12.54
CA ILE A 231 -18.08 -4.80 -11.24
C ILE A 231 -17.52 -3.64 -10.41
N TRP A 232 -16.17 -3.51 -10.37
CA TRP A 232 -15.51 -2.51 -9.53
C TRP A 232 -14.18 -2.06 -10.14
N PRO A 233 -14.20 -1.08 -11.07
CA PRO A 233 -13.01 -0.67 -11.82
C PRO A 233 -12.07 0.28 -11.08
N THR A 234 -12.39 0.67 -9.83
CA THR A 234 -11.67 1.72 -9.11
C THR A 234 -10.81 1.18 -7.97
N GLU A 235 -9.80 1.95 -7.59
CA GLU A 235 -9.15 1.89 -6.29
C GLU A 235 -9.48 3.13 -5.46
N GLU A 236 -9.58 2.95 -4.16
CA GLU A 236 -10.14 3.89 -3.22
C GLU A 236 -9.07 4.48 -2.31
N PHE A 237 -9.14 5.81 -2.17
CA PHE A 237 -8.22 6.57 -1.35
C PHE A 237 -8.99 7.58 -0.48
N GLU A 238 -8.35 7.99 0.60
CA GLU A 238 -8.77 9.10 1.44
C GLU A 238 -7.72 10.21 1.34
N LEU A 239 -8.14 11.41 0.95
CA LEU A 239 -7.28 12.59 1.01
C LEU A 239 -7.08 12.97 2.48
N ALA A 240 -5.91 12.62 3.03
CA ALA A 240 -5.59 12.86 4.43
C ALA A 240 -5.06 14.28 4.65
N GLU A 241 -4.15 14.72 3.77
CA GLU A 241 -3.56 16.06 3.82
C GLU A 241 -3.46 16.65 2.42
N SER A 242 -3.68 17.97 2.30
CA SER A 242 -3.51 18.71 1.05
C SER A 242 -3.02 20.12 1.29
N ARG A 243 -2.06 20.55 0.48
CA ARG A 243 -1.57 21.94 0.38
C ARG A 243 -2.09 22.66 -0.87
N VAL A 244 -2.91 21.96 -1.66
CA VAL A 244 -3.60 22.51 -2.83
C VAL A 244 -5.10 22.32 -2.70
N HIS A 245 -5.86 23.20 -3.37
CA HIS A 245 -7.31 23.07 -3.36
C HIS A 245 -7.75 22.08 -4.45
N SER A 246 -8.59 21.11 -4.06
CA SER A 246 -9.29 20.21 -4.97
C SER A 246 -10.72 19.98 -4.47
N GLU A 247 -11.65 19.72 -5.37
CA GLU A 247 -13.03 19.39 -5.01
C GLU A 247 -13.16 17.88 -4.78
N VAL A 248 -13.72 17.50 -3.63
CA VAL A 248 -14.04 16.08 -3.34
C VAL A 248 -15.52 15.80 -3.64
N PRO A 249 -15.88 14.60 -4.16
CA PRO A 249 -14.98 13.46 -4.43
C PRO A 249 -14.10 13.68 -5.66
N GLU A 250 -12.85 13.19 -5.57
CA GLU A 250 -11.89 13.21 -6.66
C GLU A 250 -11.89 11.90 -7.45
N ASP A 251 -11.44 11.96 -8.71
CA ASP A 251 -11.18 10.80 -9.57
C ASP A 251 -9.72 10.70 -10.04
N ASP A 252 -8.88 11.64 -9.59
CA ASP A 252 -7.45 11.72 -9.89
C ASP A 252 -6.67 12.15 -8.63
N LEU A 253 -5.58 11.45 -8.32
CA LEU A 253 -4.69 11.78 -7.20
C LEU A 253 -3.93 13.11 -7.41
N PHE A 254 -3.82 13.57 -8.64
CA PHE A 254 -3.17 14.83 -9.00
C PHE A 254 -4.15 16.00 -9.14
N ALA A 255 -5.43 15.82 -8.82
CA ALA A 255 -6.41 16.88 -8.85
C ALA A 255 -5.93 18.13 -8.09
N GLY A 256 -6.00 19.30 -8.72
CA GLY A 256 -5.53 20.57 -8.17
C GLY A 256 -4.04 20.87 -8.35
N LEU A 257 -3.26 19.97 -8.97
CA LEU A 257 -1.82 20.19 -9.26
C LEU A 257 -1.56 20.79 -10.66
N ASP A 258 -2.57 20.97 -11.49
CA ASP A 258 -2.44 21.43 -12.88
C ASP A 258 -1.83 22.84 -13.06
N GLY A 259 -1.55 23.55 -11.96
CA GLY A 259 -0.96 24.90 -11.96
C GLY A 259 0.58 24.95 -11.85
N ASP A 260 1.23 23.87 -11.42
CA ASP A 260 2.66 23.87 -11.05
C ASP A 260 3.61 23.34 -12.16
N HIS A 261 3.13 23.09 -13.36
CA HIS A 261 3.96 22.59 -14.47
C HIS A 261 4.91 23.64 -15.10
N ASN A 262 5.11 24.80 -14.49
CA ASN A 262 5.91 25.90 -15.04
C ASN A 262 7.13 26.29 -14.19
N GLU A 263 7.77 25.38 -13.45
CA GLU A 263 9.13 25.64 -12.95
C GLU A 263 9.97 24.34 -13.05
N SER A 264 10.60 24.14 -14.21
CA SER A 264 11.69 23.18 -14.43
C SER A 264 13.04 23.91 -14.37
#